data_e5791ffe9136dec54aba937027bd48be
#
_entry.id   e5791ffe9136dec54aba937027bd48be
#
_cell.length_a   1.000
_cell.length_b   1.000
_cell.length_c   1.000
_cell.angle_alpha   90.00
_cell.angle_beta   90.00
_cell.angle_gamma   90.00
#
_symmetry.space_group_name_H-M   'P 1'
#
loop_
_entity.id
_entity.type
_entity.pdbx_description
1 polymer ?
#
loop_
_entity_poly.entity_id
_entity_poly.type
_entity_poly.pdbx_seq_one_letter_code
_entity_poly.pdbx_strand_id
1 'polypeptide(L)'
;MQDPPLWQRLLGALAYLLPWSDAIPFGQALFGPLPWLRWLAIPALPVMQLQQNIPFGGLVLFLVLFLAVVRNPQVPYWIRFNVLQAILIDIVLVLLSLAFNILLGPLGGSFLVHTLQNTVFLGALLVVLFAVIQNLRGKEAEIPTVSEAVRLQLF
;
A
#
# COMPACT_ATOMS: atom_id res chain seq x y z
N MET A 1 7.63 -18.88 -20.21
CA MET A 1 7.36 -17.45 -20.04
C MET A 1 8.64 -16.74 -19.63
N GLN A 2 8.92 -15.64 -20.29
CA GLN A 2 10.06 -14.83 -19.90
C GLN A 2 9.71 -14.03 -18.65
N ASP A 3 10.67 -13.93 -17.72
CA ASP A 3 10.52 -13.08 -16.55
C ASP A 3 10.38 -11.62 -16.99
N PRO A 4 9.61 -10.80 -16.26
CA PRO A 4 9.50 -9.37 -16.58
C PRO A 4 10.87 -8.70 -16.47
N PRO A 5 11.17 -7.72 -17.33
CA PRO A 5 12.44 -7.00 -17.27
C PRO A 5 12.58 -6.22 -15.96
N LEU A 6 13.81 -5.92 -15.58
CA LEU A 6 14.13 -5.28 -14.30
C LEU A 6 13.34 -4.00 -14.06
N TRP A 7 13.19 -3.16 -15.10
CA TRP A 7 12.45 -1.90 -14.95
C TRP A 7 10.98 -2.09 -14.58
N GLN A 8 10.34 -3.16 -15.10
CA GLN A 8 8.95 -3.48 -14.72
C GLN A 8 8.87 -3.98 -13.29
N ARG A 9 9.86 -4.76 -12.84
CA ARG A 9 9.92 -5.23 -11.45
C ARG A 9 10.08 -4.06 -10.49
N LEU A 10 10.94 -3.11 -10.82
CA LEU A 10 11.16 -1.91 -10.00
C LEU A 10 9.89 -1.04 -9.92
N LEU A 11 9.24 -0.79 -11.05
CA LEU A 11 8.00 0.00 -11.06
C LEU A 11 6.87 -0.73 -10.33
N GLY A 12 6.76 -2.04 -10.48
CA GLY A 12 5.80 -2.85 -9.73
C GLY A 12 6.04 -2.79 -8.24
N ALA A 13 7.30 -2.84 -7.80
CA ALA A 13 7.67 -2.73 -6.39
C ALA A 13 7.36 -1.32 -5.85
N LEU A 14 7.64 -0.26 -6.61
CA LEU A 14 7.37 1.12 -6.22
C LEU A 14 5.86 1.37 -6.00
N ALA A 15 4.99 0.66 -6.72
CA ALA A 15 3.55 0.80 -6.54
C ALA A 15 3.10 0.56 -5.09
N TYR A 16 3.79 -0.33 -4.37
CA TYR A 16 3.45 -0.67 -2.97
C TYR A 16 3.83 0.42 -1.97
N LEU A 17 4.53 1.48 -2.39
CA LEU A 17 4.70 2.68 -1.56
C LEU A 17 3.37 3.41 -1.32
N LEU A 18 2.40 3.25 -2.19
CA LEU A 18 1.07 3.85 -2.01
C LEU A 18 0.38 3.30 -0.74
N PRO A 19 0.08 1.99 -0.61
CA PRO A 19 -0.50 1.48 0.63
C PRO A 19 0.46 1.61 1.81
N TRP A 20 1.78 1.53 1.60
CA TRP A 20 2.73 1.72 2.69
C TRP A 20 2.63 3.12 3.29
N SER A 21 2.45 4.16 2.48
CA SER A 21 2.27 5.53 2.96
C SER A 21 1.05 5.66 3.89
N ASP A 22 -0.04 4.97 3.57
CA ASP A 22 -1.27 4.99 4.38
C ASP A 22 -1.21 4.04 5.58
N ALA A 23 -0.25 3.12 5.61
CA ALA A 23 0.00 2.24 6.75
C ALA A 23 0.85 2.92 7.85
N ILE A 24 1.68 3.90 7.51
CA ILE A 24 2.61 4.54 8.45
C ILE A 24 1.90 5.13 9.68
N PRO A 25 0.75 5.83 9.56
CA PRO A 25 0.05 6.35 10.74
C PRO A 25 -0.35 5.28 11.76
N PHE A 26 -0.58 4.04 11.34
CA PHE A 26 -0.89 2.94 12.25
C PHE A 26 0.32 2.51 13.10
N GLY A 27 1.54 2.89 12.72
CA GLY A 27 2.76 2.53 13.43
C GLY A 27 3.19 3.51 14.51
N GLN A 28 2.45 4.58 14.75
CA GLN A 28 2.86 5.66 15.67
C GLN A 28 3.19 5.16 17.08
N ALA A 29 2.40 4.23 17.60
CA ALA A 29 2.62 3.69 18.94
C ALA A 29 3.91 2.84 19.03
N LEU A 30 4.38 2.27 17.92
CA LEU A 30 5.61 1.47 17.87
C LEU A 30 6.85 2.32 17.67
N PHE A 31 6.74 3.53 17.13
CA PHE A 31 7.90 4.36 16.81
C PHE A 31 8.61 4.90 18.07
N GLY A 32 7.91 4.99 19.20
CA GLY A 32 8.52 5.36 20.47
C GLY A 32 9.46 4.28 20.99
N PRO A 33 8.95 3.07 21.29
CA PRO A 33 9.76 1.98 21.83
C PRO A 33 10.76 1.40 20.82
N LEU A 34 10.48 1.51 19.51
CA LEU A 34 11.32 0.97 18.43
C LEU A 34 11.67 2.09 17.44
N PRO A 35 12.58 3.00 17.80
CA PRO A 35 12.87 4.18 16.95
C PRO A 35 13.39 3.84 15.56
N TRP A 36 14.03 2.69 15.39
CA TRP A 36 14.56 2.25 14.10
C TRP A 36 13.44 2.00 13.06
N LEU A 37 12.22 1.73 13.49
CA LEU A 37 11.08 1.57 12.58
C LEU A 37 10.78 2.84 11.78
N ARG A 38 11.16 4.01 12.27
CA ARG A 38 11.00 5.29 11.56
C ARG A 38 11.73 5.29 10.21
N TRP A 39 12.84 4.57 10.11
CA TRP A 39 13.58 4.46 8.86
C TRP A 39 12.76 3.80 7.76
N LEU A 40 11.84 2.92 8.11
CA LEU A 40 10.94 2.28 7.15
C LEU A 40 9.92 3.25 6.55
N ALA A 41 9.68 4.39 7.19
CA ALA A 41 8.80 5.43 6.67
C ALA A 41 9.46 6.28 5.58
N ILE A 42 10.79 6.30 5.51
CA ILE A 42 11.51 7.17 4.57
C ILE A 42 11.09 6.94 3.12
N PRO A 43 11.02 5.70 2.60
CA PRO A 43 10.59 5.48 1.22
C PRO A 43 9.18 5.99 0.91
N ALA A 44 8.32 6.08 1.92
CA ALA A 44 6.94 6.55 1.75
C ALA A 44 6.82 8.07 1.78
N LEU A 45 7.84 8.81 2.24
CA LEU A 45 7.77 10.26 2.39
C LEU A 45 7.38 11.00 1.11
N PRO A 46 7.93 10.68 -0.08
CA PRO A 46 7.52 11.37 -1.31
C PRO A 46 6.02 11.23 -1.60
N VAL A 47 5.47 10.03 -1.38
CA VAL A 47 4.04 9.77 -1.60
C VAL A 47 3.21 10.52 -0.57
N MET A 48 3.61 10.50 0.70
CA MET A 48 2.92 11.22 1.77
C MET A 48 2.90 12.74 1.50
N GLN A 49 4.03 13.30 1.08
CA GLN A 49 4.11 14.73 0.72
C GLN A 49 3.20 15.06 -0.46
N LEU A 50 3.19 14.20 -1.47
CA LEU A 50 2.32 14.41 -2.63
C LEU A 50 0.84 14.42 -2.23
N GLN A 51 0.44 13.47 -1.38
CA GLN A 51 -0.93 13.38 -0.88
C GLN A 51 -1.33 14.60 -0.02
N GLN A 52 -0.40 15.13 0.77
CA GLN A 52 -0.66 16.27 1.67
C GLN A 52 -0.68 17.61 0.93
N ASN A 53 0.14 17.76 -0.10
CA ASN A 53 0.29 19.03 -0.83
C ASN A 53 -0.79 19.26 -1.89
N ILE A 54 -1.51 18.21 -2.30
CA ILE A 54 -2.58 18.29 -3.29
C ILE A 54 -3.92 18.14 -2.58
N PRO A 55 -4.90 19.06 -2.80
CA PRO A 55 -6.25 18.88 -2.28
C PRO A 55 -6.82 17.53 -2.72
N PHE A 56 -7.34 16.75 -1.76
CA PHE A 56 -7.79 15.37 -2.00
C PHE A 56 -6.71 14.49 -2.64
N GLY A 57 -5.44 14.69 -2.20
CA GLY A 57 -4.27 14.08 -2.86
C GLY A 57 -4.33 12.57 -2.96
N GLY A 58 -4.84 11.87 -1.96
CA GLY A 58 -5.02 10.42 -2.02
C GLY A 58 -5.98 9.99 -3.12
N LEU A 59 -7.12 10.69 -3.25
CA LEU A 59 -8.10 10.41 -4.30
C LEU A 59 -7.54 10.75 -5.68
N VAL A 60 -6.86 11.88 -5.82
CA VAL A 60 -6.23 12.28 -7.08
C VAL A 60 -5.19 11.25 -7.51
N LEU A 61 -4.33 10.81 -6.59
CA LEU A 61 -3.31 9.81 -6.88
C LEU A 61 -3.95 8.47 -7.30
N PHE A 62 -5.01 8.05 -6.58
CA PHE A 62 -5.79 6.87 -6.96
C PHE A 62 -6.32 6.98 -8.39
N LEU A 63 -6.99 8.09 -8.72
CA LEU A 63 -7.57 8.28 -10.05
C LEU A 63 -6.51 8.29 -11.15
N VAL A 64 -5.40 8.98 -10.92
CA VAL A 64 -4.30 9.05 -11.89
C VAL A 64 -3.73 7.64 -12.13
N LEU A 65 -3.43 6.90 -11.08
CA LEU A 65 -2.89 5.53 -11.21
C LEU A 65 -3.90 4.60 -11.86
N PHE A 66 -5.16 4.69 -11.47
CA PHE A 66 -6.19 3.82 -12.02
C PHE A 66 -6.44 4.09 -13.50
N LEU A 67 -6.60 5.36 -13.89
CA LEU A 67 -6.93 5.72 -15.27
C LEU A 67 -5.71 5.66 -16.19
N ALA A 68 -4.56 6.19 -15.76
CA ALA A 68 -3.37 6.30 -16.60
C ALA A 68 -2.56 5.00 -16.67
N VAL A 69 -2.63 4.15 -15.66
CA VAL A 69 -1.84 2.90 -15.60
C VAL A 69 -2.74 1.68 -15.73
N VAL A 70 -3.67 1.47 -14.81
CA VAL A 70 -4.47 0.23 -14.75
C VAL A 70 -5.36 0.09 -15.99
N ARG A 71 -6.02 1.14 -16.40
CA ARG A 71 -6.94 1.14 -17.55
C ARG A 71 -6.24 1.36 -18.89
N ASN A 72 -4.95 1.60 -18.90
CA ASN A 72 -4.19 1.86 -20.13
C ASN A 72 -3.64 0.54 -20.71
N PRO A 73 -4.15 0.07 -21.86
CA PRO A 73 -3.69 -1.19 -22.45
C PRO A 73 -2.25 -1.13 -22.96
N GLN A 74 -1.66 0.05 -23.13
CA GLN A 74 -0.28 0.20 -23.55
C GLN A 74 0.72 -0.08 -22.41
N VAL A 75 0.26 -0.03 -21.15
CA VAL A 75 1.09 -0.34 -19.99
C VAL A 75 1.20 -1.87 -19.87
N PRO A 76 2.42 -2.42 -19.65
CA PRO A 76 2.60 -3.84 -19.48
C PRO A 76 1.74 -4.43 -18.36
N TYR A 77 1.23 -5.64 -18.58
CA TYR A 77 0.37 -6.35 -17.62
C TYR A 77 0.99 -6.39 -16.22
N TRP A 78 2.30 -6.64 -16.12
CA TRP A 78 3.01 -6.72 -14.85
C TRP A 78 2.83 -5.46 -13.99
N ILE A 79 2.99 -4.29 -14.62
CA ILE A 79 2.83 -3.00 -13.93
C ILE A 79 1.37 -2.78 -13.56
N ARG A 80 0.44 -3.05 -14.49
CA ARG A 80 -1.00 -2.90 -14.24
C ARG A 80 -1.47 -3.79 -13.09
N PHE A 81 -1.00 -5.03 -13.04
CA PHE A 81 -1.33 -5.98 -11.98
C PHE A 81 -0.88 -5.44 -10.61
N ASN A 82 0.38 -5.04 -10.50
CA ASN A 82 0.93 -4.57 -9.22
C ASN A 82 0.34 -3.24 -8.78
N VAL A 83 0.11 -2.31 -9.69
CA VAL A 83 -0.53 -1.02 -9.36
C VAL A 83 -1.96 -1.25 -8.87
N LEU A 84 -2.75 -2.08 -9.55
CA LEU A 84 -4.12 -2.36 -9.12
C LEU A 84 -4.13 -3.10 -7.78
N GLN A 85 -3.23 -4.06 -7.58
CA GLN A 85 -3.11 -4.76 -6.29
C GLN A 85 -2.74 -3.79 -5.16
N ALA A 86 -1.80 -2.89 -5.39
CA ALA A 86 -1.43 -1.85 -4.44
C ALA A 86 -2.63 -0.94 -4.11
N ILE A 87 -3.39 -0.53 -5.13
CA ILE A 87 -4.61 0.28 -4.95
C ILE A 87 -5.64 -0.45 -4.08
N LEU A 88 -5.87 -1.74 -4.30
CA LEU A 88 -6.84 -2.50 -3.51
C LEU A 88 -6.40 -2.64 -2.05
N ILE A 89 -5.12 -2.86 -1.79
CA ILE A 89 -4.56 -2.88 -0.44
C ILE A 89 -4.73 -1.51 0.21
N ASP A 90 -4.45 -0.46 -0.53
CA ASP A 90 -4.58 0.93 -0.06
C ASP A 90 -6.02 1.26 0.34
N ILE A 91 -6.99 0.86 -0.47
CA ILE A 91 -8.41 1.04 -0.15
C ILE A 91 -8.76 0.37 1.18
N VAL A 92 -8.26 -0.85 1.41
CA VAL A 92 -8.47 -1.54 2.70
C VAL A 92 -7.89 -0.73 3.86
N LEU A 93 -6.68 -0.17 3.71
CA LEU A 93 -6.06 0.64 4.76
C LEU A 93 -6.83 1.94 5.01
N VAL A 94 -7.29 2.60 3.95
CA VAL A 94 -8.12 3.82 4.08
C VAL A 94 -9.42 3.51 4.81
N LEU A 95 -10.10 2.41 4.47
CA LEU A 95 -11.32 1.99 5.14
C LEU A 95 -11.07 1.62 6.61
N LEU A 96 -9.95 0.96 6.91
CA LEU A 96 -9.55 0.67 8.29
C LEU A 96 -9.28 1.95 9.07
N SER A 97 -8.59 2.91 8.47
CA SER A 97 -8.33 4.21 9.09
C SER A 97 -9.64 4.93 9.43
N LEU A 98 -10.58 4.95 8.49
CA LEU A 98 -11.89 5.56 8.70
C LEU A 98 -12.65 4.84 9.81
N ALA A 99 -12.68 3.51 9.80
CA ALA A 99 -13.33 2.70 10.83
C ALA A 99 -12.72 2.96 12.22
N PHE A 100 -11.40 3.05 12.32
CA PHE A 100 -10.72 3.34 13.58
C PHE A 100 -11.08 4.73 14.09
N ASN A 101 -11.12 5.73 13.22
CA ASN A 101 -11.49 7.09 13.63
C ASN A 101 -12.93 7.17 14.15
N ILE A 102 -13.86 6.48 13.50
CA ILE A 102 -15.27 6.51 13.86
C ILE A 102 -15.57 5.64 15.09
N LEU A 103 -15.08 4.39 15.09
CA LEU A 103 -15.45 3.40 16.09
C LEU A 103 -14.57 3.43 17.34
N LEU A 104 -13.28 3.71 17.16
CA LEU A 104 -12.30 3.66 18.25
C LEU A 104 -11.85 5.04 18.70
N GLY A 105 -12.19 6.09 17.97
CA GLY A 105 -11.87 7.48 18.37
C GLY A 105 -12.24 7.82 19.80
N PRO A 106 -13.47 7.49 20.26
CA PRO A 106 -13.88 7.76 21.65
C PRO A 106 -13.05 7.04 22.71
N LEU A 107 -12.37 5.93 22.36
CA LEU A 107 -11.53 5.18 23.28
C LEU A 107 -10.13 5.78 23.45
N GLY A 108 -9.78 6.78 22.64
CA GLY A 108 -8.50 7.50 22.71
C GLY A 108 -7.31 6.59 22.51
N GLY A 109 -6.23 6.87 23.26
CA GLY A 109 -4.98 6.09 23.20
C GLY A 109 -4.96 4.88 24.14
N SER A 110 -6.06 4.15 24.24
CA SER A 110 -6.16 2.96 25.08
C SER A 110 -5.26 1.82 24.58
N PHE A 111 -4.94 0.88 25.47
CA PHE A 111 -4.16 -0.33 25.13
C PHE A 111 -4.80 -1.10 23.97
N LEU A 112 -6.13 -1.23 23.97
CA LEU A 112 -6.86 -1.92 22.90
C LEU A 112 -6.64 -1.24 21.55
N VAL A 113 -6.77 0.08 21.49
CA VAL A 113 -6.58 0.84 20.24
C VAL A 113 -5.15 0.70 19.72
N HIS A 114 -4.14 0.84 20.59
CA HIS A 114 -2.74 0.68 20.22
C HIS A 114 -2.46 -0.74 19.70
N THR A 115 -3.01 -1.75 20.35
CA THR A 115 -2.84 -3.15 19.92
C THR A 115 -3.42 -3.38 18.52
N LEU A 116 -4.61 -2.86 18.26
CA LEU A 116 -5.24 -2.97 16.94
C LEU A 116 -4.47 -2.20 15.87
N GLN A 117 -4.02 -0.99 16.19
CA GLN A 117 -3.20 -0.20 15.26
C GLN A 117 -1.88 -0.91 14.94
N ASN A 118 -1.20 -1.43 15.96
CA ASN A 118 0.04 -2.18 15.78
C ASN A 118 -0.17 -3.42 14.91
N THR A 119 -1.28 -4.11 15.08
CA THR A 119 -1.63 -5.29 14.28
C THR A 119 -1.81 -4.91 12.81
N VAL A 120 -2.51 -3.82 12.51
CA VAL A 120 -2.67 -3.33 11.15
C VAL A 120 -1.33 -2.93 10.55
N PHE A 121 -0.50 -2.19 11.29
CA PHE A 121 0.82 -1.76 10.83
C PHE A 121 1.72 -2.95 10.49
N LEU A 122 1.83 -3.92 11.39
CA LEU A 122 2.66 -5.11 11.18
C LEU A 122 2.13 -5.98 10.04
N GLY A 123 0.81 -6.12 9.93
CA GLY A 123 0.19 -6.83 8.82
C GLY A 123 0.47 -6.16 7.48
N ALA A 124 0.35 -4.84 7.41
CA ALA A 124 0.67 -4.08 6.21
C ALA A 124 2.16 -4.18 5.86
N LEU A 125 3.04 -4.12 6.85
CA LEU A 125 4.48 -4.29 6.65
C LEU A 125 4.79 -5.65 6.02
N LEU A 126 4.21 -6.72 6.54
CA LEU A 126 4.41 -8.07 6.00
C LEU A 126 3.90 -8.20 4.56
N VAL A 127 2.72 -7.67 4.27
CA VAL A 127 2.13 -7.71 2.92
C VAL A 127 2.98 -6.92 1.94
N VAL A 128 3.40 -5.71 2.30
CA VAL A 128 4.22 -4.85 1.44
C VAL A 128 5.59 -5.48 1.19
N LEU A 129 6.25 -5.97 2.24
CA LEU A 129 7.55 -6.65 2.08
C LEU A 129 7.44 -7.88 1.20
N PHE A 130 6.42 -8.70 1.40
CA PHE A 130 6.16 -9.88 0.57
C PHE A 130 5.99 -9.48 -0.89
N ALA A 131 5.15 -8.48 -1.17
CA ALA A 131 4.87 -8.02 -2.52
C ALA A 131 6.12 -7.44 -3.20
N VAL A 132 6.90 -6.63 -2.49
CA VAL A 132 8.14 -6.05 -3.02
C VAL A 132 9.17 -7.13 -3.32
N ILE A 133 9.39 -8.06 -2.40
CA ILE A 133 10.35 -9.15 -2.58
C ILE A 133 9.96 -10.02 -3.78
N GLN A 134 8.70 -10.41 -3.90
CA GLN A 134 8.22 -11.22 -5.03
C GLN A 134 8.38 -10.48 -6.36
N ASN A 135 8.07 -9.18 -6.38
CA ASN A 135 8.27 -8.35 -7.56
C ASN A 135 9.73 -8.33 -8.02
N LEU A 136 10.66 -8.11 -7.10
CA LEU A 136 12.10 -8.08 -7.41
C LEU A 136 12.60 -9.43 -7.90
N ARG A 137 11.98 -10.52 -7.44
CA ARG A 137 12.28 -11.88 -7.90
C ARG A 137 11.65 -12.21 -9.25
N GLY A 138 10.84 -11.32 -9.81
CA GLY A 138 10.13 -11.56 -11.06
C GLY A 138 8.93 -12.51 -10.92
N LYS A 139 8.38 -12.62 -9.71
CA LYS A 139 7.20 -13.45 -9.42
C LYS A 139 6.02 -12.59 -9.04
N GLU A 140 4.81 -12.99 -9.44
CA GLU A 140 3.60 -12.32 -8.95
C GLU A 140 3.45 -12.54 -7.44
N ALA A 141 3.14 -11.46 -6.72
CA ALA A 141 2.83 -11.54 -5.31
C ALA A 141 1.39 -12.05 -5.14
N GLU A 142 1.25 -13.34 -4.87
CA GLU A 142 -0.06 -13.95 -4.65
C GLU A 142 -0.57 -13.61 -3.26
N ILE A 143 -1.50 -12.65 -3.20
CA ILE A 143 -2.18 -12.26 -1.97
C ILE A 143 -3.60 -12.83 -2.02
N PRO A 144 -4.00 -13.69 -1.08
CA PRO A 144 -5.31 -14.33 -1.13
C PRO A 144 -6.44 -13.32 -1.31
N THR A 145 -7.39 -13.61 -2.18
CA THR A 145 -8.54 -12.77 -2.53
C THR A 145 -8.17 -11.53 -3.33
N VAL A 146 -7.14 -10.78 -2.92
CA VAL A 146 -6.74 -9.53 -3.58
C VAL A 146 -6.22 -9.80 -4.99
N SER A 147 -5.31 -10.74 -5.17
CA SER A 147 -4.75 -11.07 -6.48
C SER A 147 -5.82 -11.60 -7.43
N GLU A 148 -6.77 -12.37 -6.95
CA GLU A 148 -7.91 -12.84 -7.74
C GLU A 148 -8.79 -11.67 -8.21
N ALA A 149 -9.10 -10.74 -7.29
CA ALA A 149 -9.87 -9.55 -7.63
C ALA A 149 -9.15 -8.70 -8.69
N VAL A 150 -7.83 -8.57 -8.60
CA VAL A 150 -7.02 -7.85 -9.60
C VAL A 150 -7.16 -8.50 -10.97
N ARG A 151 -7.02 -9.81 -11.04
CA ARG A 151 -7.11 -10.54 -12.32
C ARG A 151 -8.47 -10.39 -12.97
N LEU A 152 -9.53 -10.42 -12.16
CA LEU A 152 -10.90 -10.23 -12.67
C LEU A 152 -11.11 -8.84 -13.26
N GLN A 153 -10.42 -7.81 -12.73
CA GLN A 153 -10.55 -6.43 -13.22
C GLN A 153 -9.70 -6.16 -14.47
N LEU A 154 -8.63 -6.93 -14.70
CA LEU A 154 -7.73 -6.72 -15.83
C LEU A 154 -8.13 -7.49 -17.10
N PHE A 155 -9.03 -8.44 -16.99
CA PHE A 155 -9.52 -9.24 -18.11
C PHE A 155 -10.96 -8.94 -18.48
#